data_737049bcf47f2dc58eef7248e934e369
#
_entry.id   737049bcf47f2dc58eef7248e934e369
#
_cell.length_a   1.000
_cell.length_b   1.000
_cell.length_c   1.000
_cell.angle_alpha   90.00
_cell.angle_beta   90.00
_cell.angle_gamma   90.00
#
_symmetry.space_group_name_H-M   'P 1'
#
loop_
_entity.id
_entity.type
_entity.pdbx_description
1 polymer ?
#
loop_
_entity_poly.entity_id
_entity_poly.type
_entity_poly.pdbx_seq_one_letter_code
_entity_poly.pdbx_strand_id
1 'polypeptide(L)'
;MSQEQIFETIRQQIEQNSIILYMKGSPNAPQCGFSARAVQALMACGERFAYVDILANPEIRANLPAYANWPTFPQLWVNGELIGGSDIVMEMFESGELAETLGVEQPDLDDAPAEPEQPLQQRPIGLENRLN
;
A
#
# COMPACT_ATOMS: atom_id res chain seq x y z
N MET A 1 -10.40 -18.55 8.36
CA MET A 1 -9.71 -17.85 9.44
C MET A 1 -10.70 -17.09 10.29
N SER A 2 -10.46 -17.03 11.57
CA SER A 2 -11.27 -16.20 12.44
C SER A 2 -10.93 -14.74 12.24
N GLN A 3 -11.80 -13.87 12.69
CA GLN A 3 -11.53 -12.44 12.62
C GLN A 3 -10.25 -12.07 13.37
N GLU A 4 -10.03 -12.72 14.51
CA GLU A 4 -8.80 -12.46 15.26
C GLU A 4 -7.56 -12.82 14.48
N GLN A 5 -7.60 -13.93 13.77
CA GLN A 5 -6.47 -14.35 12.94
C GLN A 5 -6.25 -13.39 11.78
N ILE A 6 -7.33 -12.89 11.21
CA ILE A 6 -7.22 -11.95 10.10
C ILE A 6 -6.67 -10.62 10.60
N PHE A 7 -7.14 -10.16 11.75
CA PHE A 7 -6.61 -8.94 12.36
C PHE A 7 -5.13 -9.07 12.68
N GLU A 8 -4.71 -10.25 13.13
CA GLU A 8 -3.30 -10.47 13.41
C GLU A 8 -2.49 -10.44 12.13
N THR A 9 -3.00 -11.02 11.05
CA THR A 9 -2.34 -10.97 9.76
C THR A 9 -2.17 -9.53 9.29
N ILE A 10 -3.24 -8.74 9.41
CA ILE A 10 -3.19 -7.33 9.01
C ILE A 10 -2.17 -6.59 9.86
N ARG A 11 -2.18 -6.83 11.15
CA ARG A 11 -1.24 -6.16 12.05
C ARG A 11 0.20 -6.46 11.67
N GLN A 12 0.48 -7.72 11.37
CA GLN A 12 1.82 -8.12 10.97
C GLN A 12 2.22 -7.47 9.64
N GLN A 13 1.31 -7.42 8.68
CA GLN A 13 1.61 -6.78 7.42
C GLN A 13 1.98 -5.32 7.60
N ILE A 14 1.23 -4.64 8.44
CA ILE A 14 1.44 -3.22 8.69
C ILE A 14 2.73 -2.98 9.45
N GLU A 15 3.03 -3.84 10.41
CA GLU A 15 4.25 -3.68 11.22
C GLU A 15 5.51 -4.02 10.43
N GLN A 16 5.41 -4.98 9.53
CA GLN A 16 6.59 -5.46 8.82
C GLN A 16 6.91 -4.66 7.57
N ASN A 17 6.02 -3.76 7.18
CA ASN A 17 6.22 -2.96 5.98
C ASN A 17 6.01 -1.50 6.30
N SER A 18 7.06 -0.71 6.14
CA SER A 18 6.97 0.71 6.49
C SER A 18 6.01 1.46 5.58
N ILE A 19 5.83 1.01 4.35
CA ILE A 19 4.87 1.61 3.43
C ILE A 19 4.09 0.47 2.81
N ILE A 20 2.78 0.42 3.04
CA ILE A 20 1.95 -0.64 2.49
C ILE A 20 0.62 -0.06 2.02
N LEU A 21 0.22 -0.48 0.83
CA LEU A 21 -1.01 -0.03 0.20
C LEU A 21 -1.95 -1.20 0.00
N TYR A 22 -3.15 -1.09 0.58
CA TYR A 22 -4.21 -2.07 0.33
C TYR A 22 -5.06 -1.53 -0.80
N MET A 23 -5.12 -2.25 -1.90
CA MET A 23 -5.71 -1.73 -3.12
C MET A 23 -6.50 -2.79 -3.86
N LYS A 24 -7.27 -2.38 -4.82
CA LYS A 24 -7.98 -3.29 -5.71
C LYS A 24 -7.11 -3.54 -6.94
N GLY A 25 -6.67 -4.77 -7.08
CA GLY A 25 -5.75 -5.15 -8.14
C GLY A 25 -4.32 -5.02 -7.70
N SER A 26 -3.44 -4.79 -8.66
CA SER A 26 -2.02 -4.64 -8.40
C SER A 26 -1.54 -3.31 -8.97
N PRO A 27 -0.36 -2.85 -8.55
CA PRO A 27 0.15 -1.59 -9.09
C PRO A 27 0.29 -1.57 -10.60
N ASN A 28 0.60 -2.72 -11.21
CA ASN A 28 0.72 -2.78 -12.65
C ASN A 28 -0.61 -2.99 -13.35
N ALA A 29 -1.65 -3.36 -12.60
CA ALA A 29 -2.96 -3.62 -13.17
C ALA A 29 -4.04 -3.25 -12.15
N PRO A 30 -4.17 -1.96 -11.81
CA PRO A 30 -5.18 -1.54 -10.84
C PRO A 30 -6.57 -1.79 -11.40
N GLN A 31 -7.47 -2.25 -10.53
CA GLN A 31 -8.83 -2.56 -10.94
C GLN A 31 -9.82 -1.47 -10.56
N CYS A 32 -9.32 -0.30 -10.20
CA CYS A 32 -10.16 0.78 -9.72
C CYS A 32 -9.38 2.08 -9.91
N GLY A 33 -10.07 3.12 -10.37
CA GLY A 33 -9.41 4.39 -10.62
C GLY A 33 -8.81 5.02 -9.38
N PHE A 34 -9.47 4.83 -8.25
CA PHE A 34 -8.93 5.36 -6.99
C PHE A 34 -7.63 4.66 -6.60
N SER A 35 -7.58 3.33 -6.79
CA SER A 35 -6.34 2.59 -6.53
C SER A 35 -5.24 3.02 -7.49
N ALA A 36 -5.59 3.25 -8.76
CA ALA A 36 -4.61 3.69 -9.74
C ALA A 36 -3.99 5.02 -9.36
N ARG A 37 -4.80 5.94 -8.87
CA ARG A 37 -4.28 7.25 -8.48
C ARG A 37 -3.32 7.15 -7.30
N ALA A 38 -3.68 6.33 -6.32
CA ALA A 38 -2.81 6.15 -5.17
C ALA A 38 -1.47 5.56 -5.58
N VAL A 39 -1.50 4.56 -6.47
CA VAL A 39 -0.28 3.94 -6.97
C VAL A 39 0.58 4.97 -7.71
N GLN A 40 -0.05 5.76 -8.56
CA GLN A 40 0.70 6.75 -9.33
C GLN A 40 1.40 7.75 -8.43
N ALA A 41 0.72 8.19 -7.39
CA ALA A 41 1.31 9.14 -6.45
C ALA A 41 2.50 8.51 -5.71
N LEU A 42 2.34 7.27 -5.27
CA LEU A 42 3.42 6.58 -4.55
C LEU A 42 4.62 6.35 -5.47
N MET A 43 4.37 5.92 -6.69
CA MET A 43 5.47 5.67 -7.62
C MET A 43 6.18 6.96 -8.00
N ALA A 44 5.44 8.05 -8.10
CA ALA A 44 6.04 9.34 -8.42
C ALA A 44 6.96 9.82 -7.32
N CYS A 45 6.73 9.40 -6.07
CA CYS A 45 7.63 9.73 -4.98
C CYS A 45 8.91 8.93 -5.01
N GLY A 46 8.96 7.84 -5.78
CA GLY A 46 10.19 7.10 -5.98
C GLY A 46 10.54 6.14 -4.86
N GLU A 47 9.63 5.91 -3.93
CA GLU A 47 9.91 5.04 -2.79
C GLU A 47 9.26 3.68 -3.00
N ARG A 48 9.91 2.63 -2.55
CA ARG A 48 9.34 1.30 -2.65
C ARG A 48 8.23 1.13 -1.64
N PHE A 49 7.21 0.40 -2.02
CA PHE A 49 6.11 0.12 -1.11
C PHE A 49 5.59 -1.29 -1.36
N ALA A 50 5.08 -1.89 -0.30
CA ALA A 50 4.40 -3.18 -0.40
C ALA A 50 2.95 -2.94 -0.74
N TYR A 51 2.28 -3.95 -1.29
CA TYR A 51 0.85 -3.82 -1.54
C TYR A 51 0.15 -5.14 -1.27
N VAL A 52 -1.14 -5.04 -1.03
CA VAL A 52 -2.02 -6.19 -0.89
C VAL A 52 -3.19 -5.97 -1.83
N ASP A 53 -3.40 -6.94 -2.72
CA ASP A 53 -4.56 -6.91 -3.62
C ASP A 53 -5.75 -7.49 -2.87
N ILE A 54 -6.68 -6.63 -2.48
CA ILE A 54 -7.81 -7.08 -1.68
C ILE A 54 -8.79 -7.90 -2.49
N LEU A 55 -8.72 -7.85 -3.82
CA LEU A 55 -9.56 -8.71 -4.64
C LEU A 55 -9.06 -10.15 -4.60
N ALA A 56 -7.76 -10.33 -4.42
CA ALA A 56 -7.16 -11.66 -4.25
C ALA A 56 -7.18 -12.11 -2.81
N ASN A 57 -7.53 -11.24 -1.87
CA ASN A 57 -7.54 -11.54 -0.46
C ASN A 57 -8.85 -11.10 0.16
N PRO A 58 -9.94 -11.84 -0.13
CA PRO A 58 -11.28 -11.39 0.28
C PRO A 58 -11.46 -11.31 1.78
N GLU A 59 -10.71 -12.07 2.56
CA GLU A 59 -10.83 -11.98 4.01
C GLU A 59 -10.27 -10.67 4.53
N ILE A 60 -9.19 -10.20 3.91
CA ILE A 60 -8.66 -8.90 4.29
C ILE A 60 -9.61 -7.80 3.84
N ARG A 61 -10.15 -7.91 2.63
CA ARG A 61 -11.14 -6.95 2.15
C ARG A 61 -12.32 -6.83 3.10
N ALA A 62 -12.78 -7.98 3.63
CA ALA A 62 -13.96 -7.99 4.50
C ALA A 62 -13.67 -7.43 5.88
N ASN A 63 -12.43 -7.52 6.36
CA ASN A 63 -12.13 -7.22 7.76
C ASN A 63 -11.27 -5.98 7.98
N LEU A 64 -10.53 -5.54 6.98
CA LEU A 64 -9.67 -4.38 7.15
C LEU A 64 -10.45 -3.10 7.48
N PRO A 65 -11.63 -2.87 6.89
CA PRO A 65 -12.37 -1.66 7.27
C PRO A 65 -12.67 -1.58 8.77
N ALA A 66 -13.01 -2.71 9.38
CA ALA A 66 -13.26 -2.71 10.82
C ALA A 66 -11.98 -2.51 11.61
N TYR A 67 -10.90 -3.15 11.19
CA TYR A 67 -9.61 -3.00 11.85
C TYR A 67 -9.13 -1.55 11.81
N ALA A 68 -9.28 -0.92 10.66
CA ALA A 68 -8.77 0.42 10.41
C ALA A 68 -9.73 1.52 10.83
N ASN A 69 -10.99 1.16 11.06
CA ASN A 69 -12.06 2.14 11.23
C ASN A 69 -12.09 3.07 10.02
N TRP A 70 -11.97 2.49 8.83
CA TRP A 70 -11.92 3.23 7.58
C TRP A 70 -12.60 2.38 6.52
N PRO A 71 -13.73 2.83 5.95
CA PRO A 71 -14.61 1.93 5.20
C PRO A 71 -14.23 1.64 3.76
N THR A 72 -13.28 2.37 3.20
CA THR A 72 -13.05 2.28 1.77
C THR A 72 -11.62 1.89 1.44
N PHE A 73 -11.40 1.57 0.17
CA PHE A 73 -10.09 1.29 -0.40
C PHE A 73 -9.85 2.23 -1.57
N PRO A 74 -8.62 2.56 -1.87
CA PRO A 74 -7.39 2.03 -1.27
C PRO A 74 -7.13 2.61 0.13
N GLN A 75 -6.25 1.94 0.88
CA GLN A 75 -5.80 2.45 2.17
C GLN A 75 -4.28 2.43 2.19
N LEU A 76 -3.69 3.57 2.47
CA LEU A 76 -2.24 3.69 2.59
C LEU A 76 -1.86 3.75 4.06
N TRP A 77 -0.93 2.89 4.45
CA TRP A 77 -0.39 2.84 5.80
C TRP A 77 1.10 3.10 5.75
N VAL A 78 1.58 3.99 6.60
CA VAL A 78 3.01 4.33 6.66
C VAL A 78 3.45 4.25 8.11
N ASN A 79 4.47 3.43 8.36
CA ASN A 79 5.04 3.24 9.70
C ASN A 79 3.97 2.90 10.72
N GLY A 80 3.03 2.07 10.32
CA GLY A 80 1.99 1.59 11.22
C GLY A 80 0.80 2.51 11.39
N GLU A 81 0.77 3.62 10.67
CA GLU A 81 -0.32 4.59 10.78
C GLU A 81 -1.10 4.67 9.49
N LEU A 82 -2.41 4.70 9.62
CA LEU A 82 -3.27 4.88 8.45
C LEU A 82 -3.19 6.32 7.98
N ILE A 83 -2.74 6.49 6.75
CA ILE A 83 -2.67 7.82 6.15
C ILE A 83 -4.02 8.21 5.55
N GLY A 84 -4.63 7.31 4.79
CA GLY A 84 -5.92 7.58 4.20
C GLY A 84 -6.12 6.89 2.88
N GLY A 85 -7.15 7.32 2.16
CA GLY A 85 -7.48 6.80 0.86
C GLY A 85 -6.91 7.65 -0.27
N SER A 86 -7.45 7.45 -1.49
CA SER A 86 -6.86 8.08 -2.66
C SER A 86 -6.93 9.59 -2.61
N ASP A 87 -8.03 10.16 -2.08
CA ASP A 87 -8.14 11.61 -2.03
C ASP A 87 -7.07 12.23 -1.15
N ILE A 88 -6.84 11.63 0.01
CA ILE A 88 -5.83 12.14 0.93
C ILE A 88 -4.44 11.95 0.35
N VAL A 89 -4.20 10.79 -0.25
CA VAL A 89 -2.90 10.51 -0.86
C VAL A 89 -2.61 11.53 -1.97
N MET A 90 -3.62 11.83 -2.80
CA MET A 90 -3.42 12.79 -3.87
C MET A 90 -3.18 14.20 -3.34
N GLU A 91 -3.94 14.61 -2.32
CA GLU A 91 -3.71 15.90 -1.70
C GLU A 91 -2.30 16.02 -1.17
N MET A 92 -1.85 14.99 -0.47
CA MET A 92 -0.51 15.00 0.10
C MET A 92 0.56 15.00 -0.97
N PHE A 93 0.28 14.29 -2.07
CA PHE A 93 1.23 14.30 -3.18
C PHE A 93 1.36 15.69 -3.77
N GLU A 94 0.24 16.37 -3.99
CA GLU A 94 0.25 17.69 -4.60
C GLU A 94 0.91 18.73 -3.71
N SER A 95 0.78 18.59 -2.40
CA SER A 95 1.35 19.54 -1.46
C SER A 95 2.82 19.24 -1.13
N GLY A 96 3.31 18.07 -1.54
CA GLY A 96 4.66 17.65 -1.16
C GLY A 96 4.72 16.89 0.15
N GLU A 97 3.62 16.81 0.88
CA GLU A 97 3.60 16.12 2.16
C GLU A 97 3.81 14.63 2.03
N LEU A 98 3.39 14.07 0.89
CA LEU A 98 3.50 12.62 0.73
C LEU A 98 4.97 12.19 0.75
N ALA A 99 5.81 12.89 0.02
CA ALA A 99 7.24 12.56 0.01
C ALA A 99 7.83 12.65 1.41
N GLU A 100 7.45 13.66 2.16
CA GLU A 100 7.93 13.81 3.54
C GLU A 100 7.45 12.65 4.41
N THR A 101 6.19 12.28 4.26
CA THR A 101 5.60 11.21 5.06
C THR A 101 6.27 9.88 4.75
N LEU A 102 6.62 9.64 3.49
CA LEU A 102 7.29 8.40 3.10
C LEU A 102 8.76 8.39 3.45
N GLY A 103 9.32 9.53 3.87
CA GLY A 103 10.72 9.60 4.21
C GLY A 103 11.63 9.96 3.05
N VAL A 104 11.06 10.45 1.95
CA VAL A 104 11.83 10.86 0.79
C VAL A 104 12.03 12.36 0.86
N GLU A 105 13.27 12.81 0.90
CA GLU A 105 13.50 14.23 1.04
C GLU A 105 13.11 14.98 -0.22
N GLN A 106 13.52 14.45 -1.37
CA GLN A 106 12.97 14.96 -2.61
C GLN A 106 13.17 13.91 -3.66
N PRO A 107 12.23 13.80 -4.60
CA PRO A 107 12.37 12.83 -5.67
C PRO A 107 13.58 13.15 -6.51
N ASP A 108 14.33 12.12 -6.85
CA ASP A 108 15.47 12.28 -7.72
C ASP A 108 14.99 12.09 -9.14
N LEU A 109 15.09 13.14 -9.94
CA LEU A 109 14.54 13.07 -11.28
C LEU A 109 15.30 12.12 -12.19
N ASP A 110 16.53 11.79 -11.81
CA ASP A 110 17.32 10.85 -12.59
C ASP A 110 16.99 9.40 -12.28
N ASP A 111 16.25 9.16 -11.21
CA ASP A 111 15.90 7.79 -10.80
C ASP A 111 14.56 7.41 -11.35
N ALA A 112 14.46 6.18 -11.82
CA ALA A 112 13.15 5.65 -12.16
C ALA A 112 12.36 5.43 -10.88
N PRO A 113 11.02 5.55 -10.95
CA PRO A 113 10.21 5.22 -9.77
C PRO A 113 10.45 3.80 -9.32
N ALA A 114 10.40 3.59 -8.02
CA ALA A 114 10.58 2.26 -7.47
C ALA A 114 9.47 1.35 -7.93
N GLU A 115 9.82 0.10 -8.18
CA GLU A 115 8.81 -0.86 -8.59
C GLU A 115 8.08 -1.37 -7.36
N PRO A 116 6.77 -1.62 -7.51
CA PRO A 116 6.01 -2.17 -6.39
C PRO A 116 6.49 -3.56 -6.05
N GLU A 117 6.40 -3.90 -4.77
CA GLU A 117 6.72 -5.23 -4.33
C GLU A 117 5.57 -6.17 -4.60
N GLN A 118 5.86 -7.47 -4.64
CA GLN A 118 4.83 -8.44 -4.87
C GLN A 118 3.83 -8.43 -3.73
N PRO A 119 2.57 -8.84 -4.00
CA PRO A 119 1.57 -8.91 -2.94
C PRO A 119 2.05 -9.84 -1.85
N LEU A 120 1.89 -9.41 -0.61
CA LEU A 120 2.43 -10.16 0.52
C LEU A 120 1.86 -11.55 0.62
N GLN A 121 0.55 -11.70 0.38
CA GLN A 121 -0.10 -12.99 0.49
C GLN A 121 0.20 -13.91 -0.66
N GLN A 122 0.72 -13.38 -1.76
CA GLN A 122 1.01 -14.17 -2.96
C GLN A 122 2.49 -14.39 -3.13
N ARG A 123 3.29 -13.81 -2.26
CA ARG A 123 4.74 -13.92 -2.34
C ARG A 123 5.15 -15.33 -1.95
N PRO A 124 5.94 -16.00 -2.78
CA PRO A 124 6.40 -17.34 -2.40
C PRO A 124 7.24 -17.26 -1.13
N ILE A 125 7.10 -18.26 -0.32
CA ILE A 125 7.86 -18.32 0.91
C ILE A 125 9.32 -18.47 0.59
N GLY A 126 10.14 -17.63 1.20
CA GLY A 126 11.58 -17.68 1.04
C GLY A 126 12.12 -17.01 -0.20
N LEU A 127 11.26 -16.51 -1.06
CA LEU A 127 11.68 -15.78 -2.21
C LEU A 127 11.63 -14.35 -1.96
N GLU A 128 12.52 -13.85 -2.21
CA GLU A 128 12.46 -12.55 -2.04
C GLU A 128 12.76 -11.89 -3.22
N ASN A 129 12.51 -12.01 -3.87
CA ASN A 129 12.62 -11.40 -4.74
C ASN A 129 12.22 -10.74 -5.28
N ARG A 130 12.16 -10.52 -5.15
CA ARG A 130 12.00 -9.88 -5.40
C ARG A 130 12.59 -9.24 -6.03
N LEU A 131 12.70 -9.15 -6.78
CA LEU A 131 13.17 -8.66 -7.27
C LEU A 131 13.57 -8.02 -7.45
N ASN A 132 13.70 -7.78 -7.44
CA ASN A 132 14.06 -7.18 -7.55
C ASN A 132 14.37 -6.71 -7.75
#